data_53f875dfda4019b7f6ae7d4635ac9579
#
_entry.id   53f875dfda4019b7f6ae7d4635ac9579
#
_cell.length_a   1.000
_cell.length_b   1.000
_cell.length_c   1.000
_cell.angle_alpha   90.00
_cell.angle_beta   90.00
_cell.angle_gamma   90.00
#
_symmetry.space_group_name_H-M   'P 1'
#
loop_
_entity.id
_entity.type
_entity.pdbx_description
1 polymer ?
#
loop_
_entity_poly.entity_id
_entity_poly.type
_entity_poly.pdbx_seq_one_letter_code
_entity_poly.pdbx_strand_id
1 'polypeptide(L)'
;MAADRIDSLIARMTVEEKVGQLGVFADMVRPFAPDVNPEANVLNADEVLQQVRQGRVGSLFNGVGAALGVQIQKVAVEESRLGIPVILAADVIHGMRTVFPIPLGEAASFEPELAERTARATAIEATAAGL
;
A
#
# COMPACT_ATOMS: atom_id res chain seq x y z
N MET A 1 -24.32 -7.17 -9.66
CA MET A 1 -24.20 -6.91 -8.20
C MET A 1 -22.87 -6.22 -7.82
N ALA A 2 -21.67 -6.81 -8.03
CA ALA A 2 -20.42 -6.10 -7.71
C ALA A 2 -20.12 -4.96 -8.71
N ALA A 3 -20.31 -5.19 -10.00
CA ALA A 3 -20.14 -4.17 -11.05
C ALA A 3 -21.04 -2.96 -10.82
N ASP A 4 -22.32 -3.17 -10.51
CA ASP A 4 -23.28 -2.08 -10.23
C ASP A 4 -22.85 -1.20 -9.05
N ARG A 5 -22.20 -1.83 -8.03
CA ARG A 5 -21.67 -1.09 -6.88
C ARG A 5 -20.48 -0.22 -7.27
N ILE A 6 -19.58 -0.73 -8.09
CA ILE A 6 -18.39 0.00 -8.56
C ILE A 6 -18.83 1.15 -9.47
N ASP A 7 -19.70 0.90 -10.43
CA ASP A 7 -20.21 1.93 -11.35
C ASP A 7 -20.93 3.05 -10.59
N SER A 8 -21.76 2.68 -9.60
CA SER A 8 -22.42 3.64 -8.72
C SER A 8 -21.43 4.47 -7.89
N LEU A 9 -20.33 3.86 -7.42
CA LEU A 9 -19.29 4.56 -6.71
C LEU A 9 -18.55 5.54 -7.63
N ILE A 10 -18.13 5.09 -8.81
CA ILE A 10 -17.47 5.93 -9.84
C ILE A 10 -18.34 7.11 -10.25
N ALA A 11 -19.64 6.91 -10.39
CA ALA A 11 -20.58 7.98 -10.74
C ALA A 11 -20.70 9.07 -9.67
N ARG A 12 -20.42 8.73 -8.41
CA ARG A 12 -20.44 9.67 -7.27
C ARG A 12 -19.12 10.42 -7.07
N MET A 13 -18.03 9.94 -7.66
CA MET A 13 -16.70 10.52 -7.52
C MET A 13 -16.55 11.82 -8.29
N THR A 14 -15.88 12.80 -7.68
CA THR A 14 -15.36 13.96 -8.40
C THR A 14 -14.19 13.56 -9.29
N VAL A 15 -13.75 14.47 -10.16
CA VAL A 15 -12.58 14.24 -11.01
C VAL A 15 -11.32 14.07 -10.15
N GLU A 16 -11.17 14.90 -9.10
CA GLU A 16 -10.04 14.83 -8.17
C GLU A 16 -9.99 13.50 -7.42
N GLU A 17 -11.14 12.98 -6.99
CA GLU A 17 -11.23 11.67 -6.33
C GLU A 17 -10.91 10.52 -7.29
N LYS A 18 -11.35 10.62 -8.55
CA LYS A 18 -10.99 9.64 -9.59
C LYS A 18 -9.48 9.61 -9.85
N VAL A 19 -8.87 10.79 -9.99
CA VAL A 19 -7.41 10.92 -10.15
C VAL A 19 -6.69 10.40 -8.91
N GLY A 20 -7.20 10.75 -7.71
CA GLY A 20 -6.67 10.27 -6.45
C GLY A 20 -6.60 8.75 -6.34
N GLN A 21 -7.63 8.03 -6.84
CA GLN A 21 -7.62 6.56 -6.83
C GLN A 21 -6.50 5.95 -7.71
N LEU A 22 -5.98 6.69 -8.67
CA LEU A 22 -4.84 6.30 -9.49
C LEU A 22 -3.49 6.71 -8.87
N GLY A 23 -3.53 7.53 -7.81
CA GLY A 23 -2.35 8.05 -7.15
C GLY A 23 -1.69 7.04 -6.22
N VAL A 24 -0.36 6.93 -6.31
CA VAL A 24 0.48 6.18 -5.38
C VAL A 24 1.42 7.16 -4.70
N PHE A 25 1.34 7.24 -3.38
CA PHE A 25 2.19 8.12 -2.57
C PHE A 25 3.16 7.31 -1.71
N ALA A 26 4.32 7.89 -1.41
CA ALA A 26 5.19 7.33 -0.39
C ALA A 26 4.45 7.33 0.97
N ASP A 27 4.55 6.22 1.71
CA ASP A 27 3.94 6.09 3.03
C ASP A 27 4.80 6.78 4.09
N MET A 28 4.60 8.07 4.26
CA MET A 28 5.28 8.87 5.27
C MET A 28 4.70 8.69 6.67
N VAL A 29 3.56 8.01 6.81
CA VAL A 29 2.93 7.69 8.11
C VAL A 29 3.60 6.48 8.75
N ARG A 30 4.06 5.53 7.93
CA ARG A 30 4.69 4.28 8.36
C ARG A 30 6.03 4.03 7.64
N PRO A 31 6.99 4.95 7.68
CA PRO A 31 8.20 4.81 6.88
C PRO A 31 8.95 3.51 7.20
N PHE A 32 9.32 2.77 6.17
CA PHE A 32 10.08 1.52 6.29
C PHE A 32 11.59 1.77 6.39
N ALA A 33 12.05 2.83 5.76
CA ALA A 33 13.46 3.20 5.70
C ALA A 33 13.63 4.72 5.95
N PRO A 34 14.83 5.15 6.35
CA PRO A 34 15.15 6.57 6.43
C PRO A 34 14.96 7.24 5.07
N ASP A 35 14.64 8.53 5.09
CA ASP A 35 14.57 9.34 3.89
C ASP A 35 15.94 9.36 3.18
N VAL A 36 15.95 8.90 1.93
CA VAL A 36 17.17 8.81 1.12
C VAL A 36 17.51 10.15 0.47
N ASN A 37 16.50 11.01 0.29
CA ASN A 37 16.67 12.34 -0.27
C ASN A 37 15.87 13.37 0.55
N PRO A 38 16.47 13.94 1.59
CA PRO A 38 15.80 14.92 2.46
C PRO A 38 15.42 16.23 1.73
N GLU A 39 15.96 16.47 0.55
CA GLU A 39 15.60 17.62 -0.30
C GLU A 39 14.43 17.29 -1.25
N ALA A 40 13.99 16.03 -1.30
CA ALA A 40 12.82 15.68 -2.08
C ALA A 40 11.58 16.38 -1.52
N ASN A 41 10.80 16.98 -2.40
CA ASN A 41 9.54 17.64 -2.02
C ASN A 41 8.45 16.58 -1.77
N VAL A 42 8.57 15.87 -0.67
CA VAL A 42 7.63 14.83 -0.24
C VAL A 42 6.70 15.38 0.83
N LEU A 43 5.45 14.93 0.83
CA LEU A 43 4.49 15.24 1.87
C LEU A 43 4.94 14.62 3.19
N ASN A 44 4.75 15.33 4.31
CA ASN A 44 4.91 14.74 5.64
C ASN A 44 3.70 13.86 6.01
N ALA A 45 3.77 13.17 7.16
CA ALA A 45 2.73 12.24 7.60
C ALA A 45 1.34 12.90 7.71
N ASP A 46 1.25 14.10 8.27
CA ASP A 46 -0.01 14.81 8.44
C ASP A 46 -0.60 15.25 7.10
N GLU A 47 0.24 15.70 6.18
CA GLU A 47 -0.15 16.05 4.81
C GLU A 47 -0.67 14.83 4.05
N VAL A 48 -0.01 13.67 4.18
CA VAL A 48 -0.48 12.41 3.59
C VAL A 48 -1.86 12.04 4.14
N LEU A 49 -2.05 12.07 5.46
CA LEU A 49 -3.36 11.80 6.08
C LEU A 49 -4.43 12.80 5.62
N GLN A 50 -4.05 14.06 5.41
CA GLN A 50 -4.97 15.06 4.86
C GLN A 50 -5.38 14.74 3.42
N GLN A 51 -4.46 14.27 2.57
CA GLN A 51 -4.80 13.81 1.23
C GLN A 51 -5.72 12.58 1.26
N VAL A 52 -5.50 11.66 2.21
CA VAL A 52 -6.39 10.50 2.42
C VAL A 52 -7.81 10.96 2.80
N ARG A 53 -7.96 11.90 3.74
CA ARG A 53 -9.27 12.49 4.10
C ARG A 53 -10.00 13.11 2.91
N GLN A 54 -9.25 13.71 2.01
CA GLN A 54 -9.79 14.34 0.80
C GLN A 54 -10.12 13.35 -0.33
N GLY A 55 -9.85 12.05 -0.12
CA GLY A 55 -10.06 11.03 -1.16
C GLY A 55 -9.08 11.12 -2.33
N ARG A 56 -7.92 11.74 -2.13
CA ARG A 56 -6.90 11.99 -3.17
C ARG A 56 -5.76 10.97 -3.18
N VAL A 57 -5.88 9.89 -2.42
CA VAL A 57 -4.87 8.83 -2.32
C VAL A 57 -5.54 7.49 -2.54
N GLY A 58 -5.12 6.76 -3.57
CA GLY A 58 -5.56 5.40 -3.83
C GLY A 58 -4.65 4.37 -3.16
N SER A 59 -3.35 4.65 -3.10
CA SER A 59 -2.36 3.72 -2.57
C SER A 59 -1.26 4.45 -1.79
N LEU A 60 -0.77 3.80 -0.73
CA LEU A 60 0.44 4.18 -0.02
C LEU A 60 1.49 3.09 -0.17
N PHE A 61 2.72 3.47 -0.46
CA PHE A 61 3.79 2.56 -0.83
C PHE A 61 5.00 2.68 0.10
N ASN A 62 5.64 1.54 0.40
CA ASN A 62 6.82 1.41 1.26
C ASN A 62 6.59 1.83 2.72
N GLY A 63 5.41 1.53 3.26
CA GLY A 63 5.13 1.69 4.68
C GLY A 63 4.87 0.36 5.36
N VAL A 64 5.33 0.22 6.61
CA VAL A 64 5.16 -0.99 7.43
C VAL A 64 4.68 -0.62 8.83
N GLY A 65 3.76 -1.40 9.35
CA GLY A 65 3.23 -1.22 10.70
C GLY A 65 1.70 -1.39 10.74
N ALA A 66 1.24 -2.55 11.21
CA ALA A 66 -0.18 -2.91 11.21
C ALA A 66 -1.04 -1.92 12.03
N ALA A 67 -0.58 -1.51 13.21
CA ALA A 67 -1.34 -0.59 14.06
C ALA A 67 -1.57 0.77 13.39
N LEU A 68 -0.54 1.35 12.79
CA LEU A 68 -0.66 2.61 12.03
C LEU A 68 -1.44 2.40 10.73
N GLY A 69 -1.29 1.23 10.08
CA GLY A 69 -2.11 0.87 8.92
C GLY A 69 -3.61 0.90 9.23
N VAL A 70 -4.02 0.37 10.37
CA VAL A 70 -5.41 0.45 10.84
C VAL A 70 -5.85 1.91 11.04
N GLN A 71 -4.98 2.79 11.55
CA GLN A 71 -5.29 4.21 11.70
C GLN A 71 -5.50 4.89 10.34
N ILE A 72 -4.62 4.62 9.37
CA ILE A 72 -4.78 5.13 7.99
C ILE A 72 -6.13 4.66 7.40
N GLN A 73 -6.45 3.39 7.55
CA GLN A 73 -7.72 2.84 7.05
C GLN A 73 -8.94 3.46 7.74
N LYS A 74 -8.86 3.75 9.03
CA LYS A 74 -9.94 4.49 9.72
C LYS A 74 -10.13 5.88 9.12
N VAL A 75 -9.06 6.63 8.91
CA VAL A 75 -9.13 7.94 8.25
C VAL A 75 -9.77 7.82 6.86
N ALA A 76 -9.34 6.82 6.06
CA ALA A 76 -9.88 6.62 4.72
C ALA A 76 -11.37 6.26 4.74
N VAL A 77 -11.80 5.36 5.62
CA VAL A 77 -13.17 4.82 5.63
C VAL A 77 -14.14 5.70 6.42
N GLU A 78 -13.71 6.28 7.52
CA GLU A 78 -14.59 6.99 8.45
C GLU A 78 -14.56 8.52 8.25
N GLU A 79 -13.46 9.07 7.74
CA GLU A 79 -13.27 10.52 7.63
C GLU A 79 -13.29 11.03 6.19
N SER A 80 -13.19 10.16 5.17
CA SER A 80 -13.33 10.57 3.78
C SER A 80 -14.79 10.49 3.29
N ARG A 81 -15.13 11.31 2.29
CA ARG A 81 -16.51 11.44 1.78
C ARG A 81 -17.08 10.13 1.20
N LEU A 82 -16.26 9.32 0.58
CA LEU A 82 -16.71 8.09 -0.09
C LEU A 82 -16.43 6.82 0.71
N GLY A 83 -15.62 6.89 1.76
CA GLY A 83 -15.26 5.75 2.61
C GLY A 83 -14.50 4.67 1.86
N ILE A 84 -13.66 5.04 0.89
CA ILE A 84 -12.86 4.08 0.11
C ILE A 84 -11.57 3.80 0.86
N PRO A 85 -11.26 2.53 1.20
CA PRO A 85 -10.01 2.19 1.85
C PRO A 85 -8.81 2.41 0.91
N VAL A 86 -7.64 2.70 1.48
CA VAL A 86 -6.39 2.87 0.76
C VAL A 86 -5.70 1.51 0.57
N ILE A 87 -5.07 1.28 -0.58
CA ILE A 87 -4.19 0.13 -0.77
C ILE A 87 -2.86 0.42 -0.06
N LEU A 88 -2.46 -0.46 0.85
CA LEU A 88 -1.19 -0.40 1.54
C LEU A 88 -0.25 -1.43 0.92
N ALA A 89 0.86 -0.96 0.36
CA ALA A 89 1.79 -1.79 -0.39
C ALA A 89 3.24 -1.52 -0.01
N ALA A 90 4.10 -2.48 -0.22
CA ALA A 90 5.55 -2.33 -0.11
C ALA A 90 6.25 -3.28 -1.07
N ASP A 91 7.52 -3.01 -1.31
CA ASP A 91 8.37 -3.82 -2.17
C ASP A 91 8.97 -4.98 -1.34
N VAL A 92 8.43 -6.15 -1.52
CA VAL A 92 8.81 -7.36 -0.77
C VAL A 92 9.30 -8.47 -1.72
N ILE A 93 10.12 -8.09 -2.68
CA ILE A 93 10.52 -8.89 -3.86
C ILE A 93 11.09 -10.27 -3.48
N HIS A 94 11.91 -10.35 -2.43
CA HIS A 94 12.53 -11.62 -1.99
C HIS A 94 12.49 -11.78 -0.46
N GLY A 95 11.35 -11.47 0.12
CA GLY A 95 11.09 -11.60 1.56
C GLY A 95 10.76 -10.29 2.24
N MET A 96 10.22 -10.40 3.45
CA MET A 96 9.87 -9.26 4.30
C MET A 96 10.81 -9.18 5.51
N ARG A 97 10.62 -10.02 6.51
CA ARG A 97 11.54 -10.21 7.64
C ARG A 97 12.52 -11.33 7.37
N THR A 98 12.03 -12.44 6.83
CA THR A 98 12.85 -13.53 6.31
C THR A 98 13.30 -13.13 4.92
N VAL A 99 14.61 -13.03 4.73
CA VAL A 99 15.21 -12.72 3.43
C VAL A 99 15.46 -14.03 2.69
N PHE A 100 14.85 -14.16 1.53
CA PHE A 100 15.05 -15.27 0.61
C PHE A 100 16.09 -14.90 -0.47
N PRO A 101 16.59 -15.86 -1.24
CA PRO A 101 17.42 -15.56 -2.41
C PRO A 101 16.70 -14.60 -3.36
N ILE A 102 17.47 -13.79 -4.08
CA ILE A 102 16.92 -12.96 -5.15
C ILE A 102 16.26 -13.85 -6.22
N PRO A 103 15.31 -13.36 -7.02
CA PRO A 103 14.56 -14.18 -7.99
C PRO A 103 15.44 -14.98 -8.95
N LEU A 104 16.60 -14.45 -9.33
CA LEU A 104 17.57 -15.18 -10.16
C LEU A 104 18.16 -16.39 -9.42
N GLY A 105 18.41 -16.26 -8.11
CA GLY A 105 18.89 -17.36 -7.27
C GLY A 105 17.83 -18.45 -7.09
N GLU A 106 16.57 -18.07 -6.90
CA GLU A 106 15.45 -19.02 -6.86
C GLU A 106 15.29 -19.75 -8.20
N ALA A 107 15.28 -19.01 -9.31
CA ALA A 107 15.16 -19.58 -10.64
C ALA A 107 16.28 -20.59 -10.98
N ALA A 108 17.48 -20.38 -10.43
CA ALA A 108 18.61 -21.30 -10.60
C ALA A 108 18.41 -22.66 -9.91
N SER A 109 17.43 -22.82 -9.03
CA SER A 109 17.05 -24.11 -8.47
C SER A 109 16.34 -25.02 -9.46
N PHE A 110 15.71 -24.45 -10.50
CA PHE A 110 14.81 -25.12 -11.44
C PHE A 110 13.61 -25.82 -10.76
N GLU A 111 13.21 -25.33 -9.57
CA GLU A 111 12.09 -25.81 -8.77
C GLU A 111 11.00 -24.73 -8.67
N PRO A 112 9.98 -24.69 -9.56
CA PRO A 112 8.91 -23.68 -9.51
C PRO A 112 8.16 -23.64 -8.18
N GLU A 113 8.00 -24.79 -7.53
CA GLU A 113 7.33 -24.95 -6.23
C GLU A 113 8.08 -24.21 -5.10
N LEU A 114 9.39 -24.00 -5.26
CA LEU A 114 10.16 -23.19 -4.31
C LEU A 114 9.69 -21.75 -4.32
N ALA A 115 9.51 -21.15 -5.51
CA ALA A 115 9.03 -19.79 -5.65
C ALA A 115 7.62 -19.60 -5.04
N GLU A 116 6.73 -20.58 -5.17
CA GLU A 116 5.42 -20.54 -4.51
C GLU A 116 5.56 -20.53 -2.98
N ARG A 117 6.43 -21.36 -2.41
CA ARG A 117 6.62 -21.48 -0.96
C ARG A 117 7.24 -20.19 -0.38
N THR A 118 8.23 -19.62 -1.03
CA THR A 118 8.87 -18.36 -0.58
C THR A 118 7.92 -17.18 -0.72
N ALA A 119 7.17 -17.08 -1.82
CA ALA A 119 6.14 -16.05 -1.99
C ALA A 119 5.04 -16.16 -0.94
N ARG A 120 4.59 -17.36 -0.59
CA ARG A 120 3.60 -17.59 0.46
C ARG A 120 4.13 -17.17 1.84
N ALA A 121 5.36 -17.53 2.17
CA ALA A 121 5.99 -17.12 3.44
C ALA A 121 6.12 -15.60 3.51
N THR A 122 6.57 -14.97 2.44
CA THR A 122 6.65 -13.51 2.31
C THR A 122 5.29 -12.84 2.50
N ALA A 123 4.23 -13.37 1.86
CA ALA A 123 2.88 -12.82 1.97
C ALA A 123 2.32 -12.92 3.40
N ILE A 124 2.60 -13.99 4.13
CA ILE A 124 2.19 -14.15 5.53
C ILE A 124 2.87 -13.08 6.40
N GLU A 125 4.17 -12.88 6.24
CA GLU A 125 4.92 -11.87 7.00
C GLU A 125 4.46 -10.45 6.63
N ALA A 126 4.26 -10.16 5.34
CA ALA A 126 3.80 -8.88 4.84
C ALA A 126 2.41 -8.53 5.38
N THR A 127 1.48 -9.49 5.35
CA THR A 127 0.13 -9.31 5.91
C THR A 127 0.19 -9.03 7.41
N ALA A 128 1.03 -9.75 8.17
CA ALA A 128 1.22 -9.49 9.59
C ALA A 128 1.85 -8.11 9.87
N ALA A 129 2.60 -7.58 8.92
CA ALA A 129 3.20 -6.24 8.97
C ALA A 129 2.24 -5.11 8.53
N GLY A 130 1.04 -5.44 8.06
CA GLY A 130 -0.01 -4.48 7.70
C GLY A 130 -0.03 -4.09 6.22
N LEU A 131 0.41 -4.99 5.34
CA LEU A 131 0.34 -4.85 3.89
C LEU A 131 -0.81 -5.67 3.31
#